data_a3bd72c08de66621f279b8fa201d7bf6
#
_entry.id   a3bd72c08de66621f279b8fa201d7bf6
#
_cell.length_a   1.000
_cell.length_b   1.000
_cell.length_c   1.000
_cell.angle_alpha   90.00
_cell.angle_beta   90.00
_cell.angle_gamma   90.00
#
_symmetry.space_group_name_H-M   'P 1'
#
loop_
_entity.id
_entity.type
_entity.pdbx_description
1 polymer ?
#
loop_
_entity_poly.entity_id
_entity_poly.type
_entity_poly.pdbx_seq_one_letter_code
_entity_poly.pdbx_strand_id
1 'polypeptide(L)'
;MTDENAAVTFLAPDHPALVAPNKITTADFEGWVQERGIYYPEQWDDHFTPILACGDPGEAPLKGGLLVAGHGRGYFVYTGLVFFRELPAGVPGAYRLFANLVSLGK
;
A
#
# COMPACT_ATOMS: atom_id res chain seq x y z
N MET A 1 -10.23 4.87 9.65
CA MET A 1 -10.49 4.47 8.24
C MET A 1 -10.10 5.60 7.30
N THR A 2 -9.60 5.24 6.15
CA THR A 2 -9.19 6.20 5.15
C THR A 2 -10.14 6.11 3.96
N ASP A 3 -10.70 7.25 3.56
CA ASP A 3 -11.70 7.35 2.48
C ASP A 3 -11.18 6.68 1.20
N GLU A 4 -12.08 6.05 0.43
CA GLU A 4 -11.73 5.37 -0.82
C GLU A 4 -11.12 6.30 -1.86
N ASN A 5 -11.40 7.59 -1.77
CA ASN A 5 -10.85 8.62 -2.66
C ASN A 5 -9.72 9.42 -2.01
N ALA A 6 -9.23 9.00 -0.86
CA ALA A 6 -8.13 9.69 -0.18
C ALA A 6 -6.89 9.75 -1.07
N ALA A 7 -6.17 10.86 -1.02
CA ALA A 7 -4.94 11.01 -1.78
C ALA A 7 -3.89 10.01 -1.33
N VAL A 8 -3.19 9.42 -2.29
CA VAL A 8 -2.10 8.47 -2.03
C VAL A 8 -0.80 9.09 -2.53
N THR A 9 0.18 9.17 -1.65
CA THR A 9 1.52 9.67 -1.98
C THR A 9 2.51 8.52 -1.92
N PHE A 10 3.36 8.39 -2.92
CA PHE A 10 4.39 7.35 -2.96
C PHE A 10 5.62 7.86 -2.22
N LEU A 11 5.89 7.29 -1.04
CA LEU A 11 7.05 7.68 -0.23
C LEU A 11 8.35 7.06 -0.72
N ALA A 12 8.26 5.89 -1.35
CA ALA A 12 9.41 5.17 -1.89
C ALA A 12 9.09 4.72 -3.32
N PRO A 13 9.02 5.65 -4.30
CA PRO A 13 8.54 5.35 -5.65
C PRO A 13 9.38 4.32 -6.41
N ASP A 14 10.66 4.17 -6.06
CA ASP A 14 11.54 3.20 -6.72
C ASP A 14 11.61 1.86 -6.00
N HIS A 15 10.84 1.69 -4.91
CA HIS A 15 10.83 0.43 -4.17
C HIS A 15 10.26 -0.70 -5.04
N PRO A 16 10.83 -1.92 -4.98
CA PRO A 16 10.33 -3.06 -5.77
C PRO A 16 8.82 -3.28 -5.65
N ALA A 17 8.23 -3.01 -4.47
CA ALA A 17 6.79 -3.16 -4.26
C ALA A 17 5.95 -2.28 -5.21
N LEU A 18 6.51 -1.19 -5.72
CA LEU A 18 5.80 -0.25 -6.59
C LEU A 18 6.21 -0.36 -8.07
N VAL A 19 7.21 -1.18 -8.40
CA VAL A 19 7.72 -1.21 -9.77
C VAL A 19 7.62 -2.57 -10.45
N ALA A 20 7.60 -3.67 -9.71
CA ALA A 20 7.64 -5.00 -10.33
C ALA A 20 6.76 -6.02 -9.60
N PRO A 21 6.08 -6.90 -10.34
CA PRO A 21 6.02 -6.99 -11.81
C PRO A 21 5.24 -5.88 -12.47
N ASN A 22 4.53 -5.05 -11.71
CA ASN A 22 3.71 -3.97 -12.24
C ASN A 22 4.22 -2.62 -11.74
N LYS A 23 4.29 -1.63 -12.62
CA LYS A 23 4.56 -0.26 -12.19
C LYS A 23 3.28 0.34 -11.63
N ILE A 24 3.29 0.63 -10.33
CA ILE A 24 2.12 1.17 -9.65
C ILE A 24 2.09 2.70 -9.80
N THR A 25 0.93 3.21 -10.15
CA THR A 25 0.69 4.65 -10.31
C THR A 25 -0.54 5.04 -9.51
N THR A 26 -0.83 6.34 -9.45
CA THR A 26 -2.03 6.82 -8.76
C THR A 26 -3.31 6.23 -9.38
N ALA A 27 -3.29 5.91 -10.67
CA ALA A 27 -4.44 5.28 -11.34
C ALA A 27 -4.79 3.92 -10.74
N ASP A 28 -3.83 3.22 -10.12
CA ASP A 28 -4.07 1.92 -9.50
C ASP A 28 -4.90 2.03 -8.21
N PHE A 29 -5.09 3.23 -7.69
CA PHE A 29 -5.94 3.48 -6.52
C PHE A 29 -7.32 4.01 -6.90
N GLU A 30 -7.61 4.13 -8.18
CA GLU A 30 -8.94 4.52 -8.65
C GLU A 30 -9.89 3.32 -8.56
N GLY A 31 -11.15 3.63 -8.26
CA GLY A 31 -12.19 2.60 -8.21
C GLY A 31 -12.20 1.75 -6.95
N TRP A 32 -11.36 2.07 -5.98
CA TRP A 32 -11.40 1.38 -4.69
C TRP A 32 -12.73 1.62 -4.01
N VAL A 33 -13.24 0.60 -3.31
CA VAL A 33 -14.58 0.63 -2.69
C VAL A 33 -14.47 0.79 -1.18
N GLN A 34 -15.40 1.54 -0.60
CA GLN A 34 -15.56 1.84 0.82
C GLN A 34 -14.42 2.67 1.41
N GLU A 35 -13.19 2.13 1.39
CA GLU A 35 -12.05 2.75 2.05
C GLU A 35 -10.74 2.27 1.43
N ARG A 36 -9.65 3.03 1.66
CA ARG A 36 -8.33 2.58 1.22
C ARG A 36 -7.70 1.64 2.23
N GLY A 37 -7.92 1.90 3.53
CA GLY A 37 -7.34 1.06 4.55
C GLY A 37 -7.82 1.41 5.95
N ILE A 38 -7.47 0.55 6.89
CA ILE A 38 -7.81 0.68 8.31
C ILE A 38 -6.63 0.17 9.13
N TYR A 39 -6.64 0.50 10.43
CA TYR A 39 -5.62 0.01 11.36
C TYR A 39 -4.20 0.38 10.97
N TYR A 40 -4.00 1.60 10.49
CA TYR A 40 -2.65 2.07 10.16
C TYR A 40 -1.86 2.30 11.44
N PRO A 41 -0.69 1.65 11.62
CA PRO A 41 0.17 1.92 12.76
C PRO A 41 0.75 3.33 12.66
N GLU A 42 0.96 3.96 13.81
CA GLU A 42 1.59 5.29 13.89
C GLU A 42 3.10 5.19 14.12
N GLN A 43 3.55 4.09 14.70
CA GLN A 43 4.95 3.85 15.02
C GLN A 43 5.33 2.43 14.59
N TRP A 44 6.56 2.27 14.12
CA TRP A 44 7.11 0.99 13.72
C TRP A 44 8.62 1.00 13.86
N ASP A 45 9.22 -0.19 13.79
CA ASP A 45 10.66 -0.38 13.86
C ASP A 45 11.36 0.23 12.64
N ASP A 46 12.57 0.75 12.82
CA ASP A 46 13.34 1.41 11.76
C ASP A 46 13.70 0.48 10.60
N HIS A 47 13.57 -0.82 10.78
CA HIS A 47 13.80 -1.78 9.70
C HIS A 47 12.68 -1.76 8.65
N PHE A 48 11.52 -1.19 8.98
CA PHE A 48 10.42 -1.06 8.03
C PHE A 48 10.54 0.23 7.24
N THR A 49 10.33 0.12 5.93
CA THR A 49 10.27 1.27 5.04
C THR A 49 8.81 1.59 4.75
N PRO A 50 8.34 2.80 5.06
CA PRO A 50 6.98 3.20 4.66
C PRO A 50 6.96 3.46 3.15
N ILE A 51 6.01 2.84 2.47
CA ILE A 51 5.92 2.87 1.01
C ILE A 51 4.93 3.93 0.52
N LEU A 52 3.81 4.08 1.22
CA LEU A 52 2.71 4.96 0.81
C LEU A 52 2.24 5.82 1.99
N ALA A 53 1.78 7.02 1.67
CA ALA A 53 1.05 7.86 2.61
C ALA A 53 -0.37 8.08 2.07
N CYS A 54 -1.37 7.90 2.92
CA CYS A 54 -2.77 8.12 2.59
C CYS A 54 -3.38 9.05 3.63
N GLY A 55 -4.17 10.02 3.18
CA GLY A 55 -4.84 10.94 4.09
C GLY A 55 -6.17 11.39 3.55
N ASP A 56 -7.15 11.52 4.45
CA ASP A 56 -8.43 12.11 4.13
C ASP A 56 -8.29 13.62 3.91
N PRO A 57 -9.20 14.23 3.15
CA PRO A 57 -9.14 15.68 2.96
C PRO A 57 -9.10 16.43 4.30
N GLY A 58 -8.13 17.33 4.45
CA GLY A 58 -7.97 18.13 5.66
C GLY A 58 -7.22 17.47 6.79
N GLU A 59 -6.76 16.23 6.62
CA GLU A 59 -6.00 15.51 7.62
C GLU A 59 -4.55 15.29 7.16
N ALA A 60 -3.64 15.13 8.11
CA ALA A 60 -2.25 14.78 7.81
C ALA A 60 -2.21 13.36 7.24
N PRO A 61 -1.43 13.12 6.16
CA PRO A 61 -1.32 11.78 5.59
C PRO A 61 -0.73 10.78 6.59
N LEU A 62 -1.33 9.58 6.64
CA LEU A 62 -0.87 8.48 7.48
C LEU A 62 0.12 7.63 6.66
N LYS A 63 1.27 7.33 7.25
CA LYS A 63 2.40 6.70 6.55
C LYS A 63 2.51 5.20 6.79
N GLY A 64 1.69 4.64 7.66
CA GLY A 64 1.79 3.25 8.08
C GLY A 64 0.94 2.25 7.30
N GLY A 65 0.31 2.68 6.20
CA GLY A 65 -0.61 1.83 5.45
C GLY A 65 0.05 0.68 4.69
N LEU A 66 1.31 0.82 4.38
CA LEU A 66 2.10 -0.23 3.72
C LEU A 66 3.55 -0.10 4.16
N LEU A 67 4.03 -1.09 4.91
CA LEU A 67 5.37 -1.12 5.47
C LEU A 67 6.07 -2.39 4.99
N VAL A 68 7.32 -2.27 4.55
CA VAL A 68 8.10 -3.39 4.05
C VAL A 68 9.47 -3.42 4.74
N ALA A 69 9.87 -4.59 5.19
CA ALA A 69 11.20 -4.82 5.76
C ALA A 69 11.85 -6.02 5.08
N GLY A 70 13.11 -5.85 4.64
CA GLY A 70 13.92 -6.97 4.18
C GLY A 70 14.38 -7.81 5.36
N HIS A 71 14.30 -9.14 5.22
CA HIS A 71 14.76 -10.07 6.26
C HIS A 71 15.39 -11.29 5.60
N GLY A 72 16.71 -11.41 5.73
CA GLY A 72 17.45 -12.46 5.03
C GLY A 72 17.26 -12.31 3.52
N ARG A 73 16.75 -13.35 2.87
CA ARG A 73 16.45 -13.35 1.43
C ARG A 73 15.00 -12.99 1.13
N GLY A 74 14.21 -12.75 2.16
CA GLY A 74 12.80 -12.48 2.00
C GLY A 74 12.42 -11.10 2.48
N TYR A 75 11.11 -10.89 2.54
CA TYR A 75 10.54 -9.62 2.98
C TYR A 75 9.39 -9.87 3.92
N PHE A 76 9.27 -9.00 4.90
CA PHE A 76 8.11 -8.93 5.77
C PHE A 76 7.28 -7.71 5.33
N VAL A 77 6.00 -7.93 5.08
CA VAL A 77 5.09 -6.87 4.63
C VAL A 77 3.94 -6.74 5.63
N TYR A 78 3.73 -5.53 6.11
CA TYR A 78 2.52 -5.18 6.85
C TYR A 78 1.70 -4.20 6.01
N THR A 79 0.42 -4.45 5.90
CA THR A 79 -0.46 -3.51 5.23
C THR A 79 -1.80 -3.40 5.94
N GLY A 80 -2.29 -2.17 6.08
CA GLY A 80 -3.65 -1.87 6.51
C GLY A 80 -4.58 -1.59 5.33
N LEU A 81 -4.08 -1.70 4.10
CA LEU A 81 -4.91 -1.55 2.90
C LEU A 81 -5.95 -2.68 2.84
N VAL A 82 -7.15 -2.32 2.41
CA VAL A 82 -8.30 -3.24 2.51
C VAL A 82 -8.40 -4.18 1.31
N PHE A 83 -7.37 -4.97 1.06
CA PHE A 83 -7.40 -5.95 -0.04
C PHE A 83 -8.56 -6.93 0.08
N PHE A 84 -8.98 -7.26 1.30
CA PHE A 84 -10.10 -8.18 1.52
C PHE A 84 -11.43 -7.64 0.98
N ARG A 85 -11.53 -6.32 0.74
CA ARG A 85 -12.69 -5.70 0.10
C ARG A 85 -12.45 -5.48 -1.39
N GLU A 86 -11.23 -5.05 -1.75
CA GLU A 86 -10.92 -4.65 -3.12
C GLU A 86 -10.77 -5.84 -4.06
N LEU A 87 -10.15 -6.93 -3.60
CA LEU A 87 -9.95 -8.11 -4.46
C LEU A 87 -11.28 -8.76 -4.84
N PRO A 88 -12.22 -9.04 -3.90
CA PRO A 88 -13.54 -9.56 -4.28
C PRO A 88 -14.33 -8.61 -5.18
N ALA A 89 -14.13 -7.31 -5.05
CA ALA A 89 -14.80 -6.31 -5.89
C ALA A 89 -14.19 -6.20 -7.29
N GLY A 90 -13.05 -6.85 -7.55
CA GLY A 90 -12.41 -6.85 -8.87
C GLY A 90 -11.69 -5.56 -9.22
N VAL A 91 -11.21 -4.81 -8.23
CA VAL A 91 -10.49 -3.54 -8.47
C VAL A 91 -9.12 -3.82 -9.09
N PRO A 92 -8.86 -3.40 -10.35
CA PRO A 92 -7.62 -3.78 -11.05
C PRO A 92 -6.34 -3.34 -10.35
N GLY A 93 -6.30 -2.11 -9.83
CA GLY A 93 -5.11 -1.60 -9.17
C GLY A 93 -4.75 -2.38 -7.92
N ALA A 94 -5.77 -2.86 -7.17
CA ALA A 94 -5.53 -3.68 -5.99
C ALA A 94 -4.86 -5.00 -6.35
N TYR A 95 -5.28 -5.64 -7.45
CA TYR A 95 -4.64 -6.87 -7.93
C TYR A 95 -3.20 -6.63 -8.35
N ARG A 96 -2.94 -5.51 -9.03
CA ARG A 96 -1.59 -5.16 -9.47
C ARG A 96 -0.65 -4.96 -8.28
N LEU A 97 -1.08 -4.22 -7.28
CA LEU A 97 -0.28 -3.99 -6.08
C LEU A 97 -0.09 -5.28 -5.29
N PHE A 98 -1.16 -6.06 -5.11
CA PHE A 98 -1.07 -7.32 -4.39
C PHE A 98 -0.08 -8.28 -5.08
N ALA A 99 -0.11 -8.36 -6.40
CA ALA A 99 0.84 -9.17 -7.16
C ALA A 99 2.29 -8.75 -6.90
N ASN A 100 2.53 -7.43 -6.83
CA ASN A 100 3.87 -6.92 -6.51
C ASN A 100 4.32 -7.35 -5.12
N LEU A 101 3.42 -7.26 -4.12
CA LEU A 101 3.75 -7.61 -2.74
C LEU A 101 4.13 -9.09 -2.60
N VAL A 102 3.37 -9.99 -3.23
CA VAL A 102 3.68 -11.42 -3.15
C VAL A 102 4.86 -11.82 -4.03
N SER A 103 5.31 -10.94 -4.90
CA SER A 103 6.46 -11.19 -5.78
C SER A 103 7.78 -10.63 -5.22
N LEU A 104 7.75 -9.95 -4.07
CA LEU A 104 8.97 -9.44 -3.45
C LEU A 104 9.96 -10.58 -3.17
N GLY A 105 11.21 -10.35 -3.50
CA GLY A 105 12.28 -11.33 -3.27
C GLY A 105 12.41 -12.41 -4.33
N LYS A 106 11.64 -12.30 -5.38
CA LYS A 106 11.69 -13.29 -6.48
C LYS A 106 12.43 -12.77 -7.70
#